data_c998bf0f92eed22f77ec2b577b9fbfb8
#
_entry.id   c998bf0f92eed22f77ec2b577b9fbfb8
#
_cell.length_a   1.000
_cell.length_b   1.000
_cell.length_c   1.000
_cell.angle_alpha   90.00
_cell.angle_beta   90.00
_cell.angle_gamma   90.00
#
_symmetry.space_group_name_H-M   'P 1'
#
loop_
_entity.id
_entity.type
_entity.pdbx_description
1 polymer ?
#
loop_
_entity_poly.entity_id
_entity_poly.type
_entity_poly.pdbx_seq_one_letter_code
_entity_poly.pdbx_strand_id
1 'polypeptide(L)'
;MTILILVSKRIIILAAAVILTALFGACGTHTENSTGKEIGTAGTEVNDIMNNEQTNTYRQITMEEAIVMMTQESDYIILDVRRSEEFAEGHIPNAINVANESIGTDEIPELPDKDQLIMVYCRSGRRSKEAAEKLVKLGYTNIVEFGGILDWTGDVVKRSDNDDK
;
A
#
# COMPACT_ATOMS: atom_id res chain seq x y z
N MET A 1 5.34 -42.16 5.45
CA MET A 1 4.27 -42.24 4.47
C MET A 1 3.24 -41.19 4.88
N THR A 2 3.41 -39.96 4.38
CA THR A 2 2.34 -39.03 3.98
C THR A 2 2.99 -37.71 3.57
N ILE A 3 3.62 -37.74 2.39
CA ILE A 3 3.92 -36.56 1.57
C ILE A 3 2.73 -36.50 0.64
N LEU A 4 1.87 -35.53 0.73
CA LEU A 4 1.04 -35.00 -0.36
C LEU A 4 -0.08 -34.17 0.25
N ILE A 5 0.07 -32.90 0.28
CA ILE A 5 -1.00 -31.87 0.05
C ILE A 5 -0.28 -30.51 0.12
N LEU A 6 0.42 -30.19 -0.95
CA LEU A 6 0.94 -28.84 -1.16
C LEU A 6 0.99 -28.59 -2.67
N VAL A 7 -0.17 -28.70 -3.29
CA VAL A 7 -0.34 -28.24 -4.67
C VAL A 7 -1.74 -27.69 -4.82
N SER A 8 -1.79 -26.46 -5.34
CA SER A 8 -2.93 -25.90 -6.04
C SER A 8 -3.96 -25.09 -5.25
N LYS A 9 -3.61 -23.81 -5.03
CA LYS A 9 -4.61 -22.72 -5.02
C LYS A 9 -4.29 -21.62 -6.06
N ARG A 10 -3.59 -21.95 -7.10
CA ARG A 10 -3.36 -21.02 -8.23
C ARG A 10 -3.83 -21.66 -9.52
N ILE A 11 -5.11 -21.86 -9.75
CA ILE A 11 -5.74 -22.03 -11.06
C ILE A 11 -7.24 -22.09 -10.79
N ILE A 12 -7.95 -21.01 -10.92
CA ILE A 12 -9.34 -20.87 -11.38
C ILE A 12 -9.62 -19.36 -11.46
N ILE A 13 -9.21 -18.70 -12.48
CA ILE A 13 -9.90 -17.56 -13.12
C ILE A 13 -9.38 -17.51 -14.56
N LEU A 14 -9.95 -18.35 -15.42
CA LEU A 14 -9.91 -18.18 -16.86
C LEU A 14 -11.13 -18.93 -17.40
N ALA A 15 -12.14 -18.18 -17.75
CA ALA A 15 -13.10 -18.51 -18.78
C ALA A 15 -14.46 -17.86 -18.49
N ALA A 16 -14.69 -16.66 -19.00
CA ALA A 16 -15.99 -16.21 -19.46
C ALA A 16 -15.83 -14.88 -20.21
N ALA A 17 -15.28 -14.93 -21.39
CA ALA A 17 -15.42 -13.87 -22.38
C ALA A 17 -15.80 -14.53 -23.69
N VAL A 18 -17.09 -14.58 -23.98
CA VAL A 18 -17.58 -14.78 -25.35
C VAL A 18 -18.95 -14.15 -25.51
N ILE A 19 -18.99 -13.15 -26.39
CA ILE A 19 -20.03 -12.79 -27.37
C ILE A 19 -21.32 -12.10 -26.88
N LEU A 20 -21.47 -10.83 -27.23
CA LEU A 20 -22.65 -10.39 -27.99
C LEU A 20 -22.31 -9.19 -28.87
N THR A 21 -22.05 -9.50 -30.16
CA THR A 21 -22.16 -8.58 -31.29
C THR A 21 -23.58 -8.60 -31.80
N ALA A 22 -24.19 -7.44 -32.05
CA ALA A 22 -25.15 -7.15 -33.12
C ALA A 22 -25.73 -5.74 -32.95
N LEU A 23 -25.40 -4.84 -33.86
CA LEU A 23 -26.20 -4.36 -34.98
C LEU A 23 -27.37 -3.44 -34.60
N PHE A 24 -27.24 -2.20 -35.02
CA PHE A 24 -28.17 -1.32 -35.72
C PHE A 24 -27.52 0.07 -35.75
N GLY A 25 -27.14 0.74 -36.81
CA GLY A 25 -27.77 0.87 -38.10
C GLY A 25 -28.50 2.20 -38.20
N ALA A 26 -27.99 3.07 -39.10
CA ALA A 26 -28.67 4.16 -39.82
C ALA A 26 -28.85 5.53 -39.12
N CYS A 27 -28.07 6.53 -39.55
CA CYS A 27 -28.41 7.54 -40.56
C CYS A 27 -29.37 8.65 -40.09
N GLY A 28 -28.91 9.89 -40.17
CA GLY A 28 -29.75 11.09 -40.05
C GLY A 28 -28.90 12.36 -40.10
N THR A 29 -28.59 12.81 -41.31
CA THR A 29 -28.08 14.14 -41.65
C THR A 29 -29.16 15.19 -41.38
N HIS A 30 -28.81 16.32 -40.81
CA HIS A 30 -29.31 17.61 -41.20
C HIS A 30 -28.40 18.77 -40.77
N THR A 31 -28.10 19.53 -41.78
CA THR A 31 -27.41 20.81 -41.89
C THR A 31 -28.19 21.98 -41.30
N GLU A 32 -27.42 23.05 -41.07
CA GLU A 32 -27.64 24.50 -41.17
C GLU A 32 -27.85 25.24 -39.85
N ASN A 33 -26.90 26.06 -39.52
CA ASN A 33 -26.53 27.43 -39.95
C ASN A 33 -27.22 28.50 -39.08
N SER A 34 -26.47 29.30 -38.37
CA SER A 34 -26.48 30.76 -38.42
C SER A 34 -25.96 31.43 -37.17
N THR A 35 -24.83 32.07 -37.31
CA THR A 35 -24.49 33.48 -36.97
C THR A 35 -24.65 34.01 -35.54
N GLY A 36 -23.48 34.30 -34.92
CA GLY A 36 -23.26 35.63 -34.42
C GLY A 36 -23.17 35.81 -32.90
N LYS A 37 -22.02 35.97 -32.35
CA LYS A 37 -21.48 37.23 -31.79
C LYS A 37 -20.38 36.96 -30.78
N GLU A 38 -19.23 37.51 -31.09
CA GLU A 38 -18.08 37.61 -30.17
C GLU A 38 -18.43 38.39 -28.90
N ILE A 39 -17.92 37.95 -27.76
CA ILE A 39 -17.26 38.81 -26.75
C ILE A 39 -16.29 37.90 -26.00
N GLY A 40 -15.01 38.26 -26.06
CA GLY A 40 -13.92 37.56 -25.38
C GLY A 40 -13.93 37.73 -23.88
N THR A 41 -13.39 36.75 -23.22
CA THR A 41 -12.65 36.95 -21.96
C THR A 41 -11.77 35.74 -21.74
N ALA A 42 -10.50 36.04 -21.45
CA ALA A 42 -9.39 35.15 -21.22
C ALA A 42 -9.75 33.88 -20.42
N GLY A 43 -9.74 32.73 -21.07
CA GLY A 43 -9.71 31.45 -20.42
C GLY A 43 -8.25 31.07 -20.22
N THR A 44 -7.83 31.01 -18.98
CA THR A 44 -6.61 30.37 -18.58
C THR A 44 -6.71 28.90 -18.96
N GLU A 45 -6.01 28.51 -20.01
CA GLU A 45 -5.75 27.10 -20.28
C GLU A 45 -4.89 26.56 -19.15
N VAL A 46 -5.51 25.90 -18.19
CA VAL A 46 -4.82 24.99 -17.31
C VAL A 46 -4.46 23.76 -18.15
N ASN A 47 -3.29 23.81 -18.76
CA ASN A 47 -2.63 22.60 -19.23
C ASN A 47 -2.38 21.72 -18.00
N ASP A 48 -3.32 20.82 -17.71
CA ASP A 48 -3.05 19.60 -16.98
C ASP A 48 -2.06 18.79 -17.82
N ILE A 49 -0.79 19.15 -17.68
CA ILE A 49 0.31 18.27 -18.00
C ILE A 49 0.14 17.12 -17.01
N MET A 50 -0.48 16.04 -17.47
CA MET A 50 -0.39 14.74 -16.84
C MET A 50 1.09 14.32 -16.91
N ASN A 51 1.89 14.85 -16.01
CA ASN A 51 3.10 14.18 -15.60
C ASN A 51 2.64 12.90 -14.90
N ASN A 52 2.61 11.81 -15.67
CA ASN A 52 2.59 10.47 -15.13
C ASN A 52 3.99 10.19 -14.56
N GLU A 53 4.45 11.01 -13.62
CA GLU A 53 5.40 10.58 -12.64
C GLU A 53 4.63 9.63 -11.74
N GLN A 54 4.93 8.35 -11.86
CA GLN A 54 4.60 7.34 -10.88
C GLN A 54 5.24 7.81 -9.57
N THR A 55 4.59 8.72 -8.86
CA THR A 55 5.05 9.11 -7.53
C THR A 55 4.86 7.89 -6.66
N ASN A 56 5.95 7.17 -6.46
CA ASN A 56 5.99 6.08 -5.51
C ASN A 56 5.62 6.70 -4.15
N THR A 57 4.47 6.35 -3.62
CA THR A 57 3.94 6.89 -2.38
C THR A 57 3.43 5.73 -1.54
N TYR A 58 3.39 5.92 -0.24
CA TYR A 58 2.79 4.95 0.65
C TYR A 58 1.30 5.23 0.85
N ARG A 59 0.56 4.21 1.25
CA ARG A 59 -0.87 4.30 1.59
C ARG A 59 -1.03 4.47 3.10
N GLN A 60 -1.95 5.35 3.53
CA GLN A 60 -2.35 5.48 4.92
C GLN A 60 -3.71 4.81 5.12
N ILE A 61 -3.85 4.05 6.19
CA ILE A 61 -5.09 3.40 6.57
C ILE A 61 -5.32 3.55 8.08
N THR A 62 -6.54 3.29 8.53
CA THR A 62 -6.85 3.24 9.96
C THR A 62 -6.35 1.96 10.60
N MET A 63 -6.32 1.93 11.93
CA MET A 63 -5.96 0.75 12.70
C MET A 63 -6.93 -0.41 12.43
N GLU A 64 -8.23 -0.12 12.32
CA GLU A 64 -9.27 -1.11 12.04
C GLU A 64 -9.10 -1.73 10.65
N GLU A 65 -8.79 -0.91 9.64
CA GLU A 65 -8.49 -1.38 8.30
C GLU A 65 -7.23 -2.24 8.27
N ALA A 66 -6.21 -1.91 9.06
CA ALA A 66 -5.00 -2.71 9.17
C ALA A 66 -5.29 -4.09 9.78
N ILE A 67 -6.09 -4.17 10.83
CA ILE A 67 -6.50 -5.43 11.44
C ILE A 67 -7.23 -6.31 10.42
N VAL A 68 -8.16 -5.73 9.66
CA VAL A 68 -8.87 -6.46 8.59
C VAL A 68 -7.89 -6.95 7.53
N MET A 69 -6.98 -6.07 7.07
CA MET A 69 -5.97 -6.43 6.08
C MET A 69 -5.09 -7.59 6.55
N MET A 70 -4.63 -7.59 7.80
CA MET A 70 -3.84 -8.68 8.39
C MET A 70 -4.58 -10.03 8.43
N THR A 71 -5.93 -10.02 8.40
CA THR A 71 -6.71 -11.26 8.31
C THR A 71 -6.91 -11.77 6.89
N GLN A 72 -6.77 -10.90 5.90
CA GLN A 72 -7.02 -11.19 4.48
C GLN A 72 -5.74 -11.49 3.70
N GLU A 73 -4.64 -10.86 4.08
CA GLU A 73 -3.34 -11.04 3.46
C GLU A 73 -2.54 -12.13 4.19
N SER A 74 -1.72 -12.87 3.46
CA SER A 74 -0.91 -13.95 4.02
C SER A 74 0.59 -13.72 3.90
N ASP A 75 0.99 -12.70 3.13
CA ASP A 75 2.39 -12.41 2.82
C ASP A 75 2.67 -10.92 3.03
N TYR A 76 2.84 -10.56 4.29
CA TYR A 76 3.13 -9.20 4.71
C TYR A 76 4.11 -9.17 5.87
N ILE A 77 4.78 -8.03 6.04
CA ILE A 77 5.64 -7.73 7.18
C ILE A 77 4.98 -6.66 8.03
N ILE A 78 4.88 -6.86 9.33
CA ILE A 78 4.54 -5.81 10.29
C ILE A 78 5.84 -5.19 10.76
N LEU A 79 6.04 -3.90 10.48
CA LEU A 79 7.26 -3.17 10.79
C LEU A 79 7.02 -2.18 11.93
N ASP A 80 7.62 -2.46 13.08
CA ASP A 80 7.68 -1.52 14.21
C ASP A 80 8.90 -0.60 14.05
N VAL A 81 8.66 0.69 13.86
CA VAL A 81 9.73 1.66 13.71
C VAL A 81 10.03 2.46 14.99
N ARG A 82 9.60 1.92 16.13
CA ARG A 82 9.99 2.45 17.44
C ARG A 82 11.43 2.00 17.79
N ARG A 83 11.95 2.54 18.88
CA ARG A 83 13.23 2.10 19.41
C ARG A 83 13.16 0.66 19.90
N SER A 84 14.31 -0.03 19.94
CA SER A 84 14.39 -1.42 20.37
C SER A 84 13.90 -1.65 21.80
N GLU A 85 14.09 -0.68 22.67
CA GLU A 85 13.62 -0.76 24.06
C GLU A 85 12.09 -0.71 24.12
N GLU A 86 11.45 0.19 23.34
CA GLU A 86 9.99 0.27 23.24
C GLU A 86 9.39 -1.01 22.65
N PHE A 87 10.07 -1.60 21.67
CA PHE A 87 9.67 -2.88 21.08
C PHE A 87 9.75 -4.03 22.08
N ALA A 88 10.83 -4.11 22.85
CA ALA A 88 11.02 -5.14 23.86
C ALA A 88 9.97 -5.06 24.98
N GLU A 89 9.55 -3.85 25.37
CA GLU A 89 8.49 -3.65 26.38
C GLU A 89 7.12 -4.17 25.91
N GLY A 90 6.87 -4.19 24.59
CA GLY A 90 5.64 -4.72 24.03
C GLY A 90 5.45 -4.29 22.58
N HIS A 91 5.09 -5.24 21.71
CA HIS A 91 4.88 -5.01 20.27
C HIS A 91 3.74 -5.87 19.72
N ILE A 92 3.26 -5.55 18.52
CA ILE A 92 2.25 -6.34 17.83
C ILE A 92 2.86 -7.71 17.48
N PRO A 93 2.13 -8.83 17.71
CA PRO A 93 2.63 -10.16 17.41
C PRO A 93 3.15 -10.29 15.97
N ASN A 94 4.27 -10.99 15.79
CA ASN A 94 4.98 -11.19 14.52
C ASN A 94 5.57 -9.91 13.89
N ALA A 95 5.55 -8.77 14.58
CA ALA A 95 6.25 -7.59 14.10
C ALA A 95 7.77 -7.75 14.20
N ILE A 96 8.47 -7.22 13.21
CA ILE A 96 9.92 -7.01 13.26
C ILE A 96 10.21 -5.56 13.64
N ASN A 97 11.40 -5.30 14.16
CA ASN A 97 11.79 -3.96 14.60
C ASN A 97 12.95 -3.40 13.78
N VAL A 98 12.72 -2.27 13.11
CA VAL A 98 13.77 -1.44 12.51
C VAL A 98 13.49 0.01 12.93
N ALA A 99 14.27 0.53 13.84
CA ALA A 99 14.06 1.87 14.37
C ALA A 99 14.06 2.94 13.25
N ASN A 100 13.13 3.91 13.29
CA ASN A 100 13.04 4.98 12.28
C ASN A 100 14.38 5.70 12.08
N GLU A 101 15.18 5.83 13.12
CA GLU A 101 16.49 6.46 13.10
C GLU A 101 17.53 5.64 12.31
N SER A 102 17.33 4.31 12.19
CA SER A 102 18.20 3.41 11.43
C SER A 102 17.85 3.35 9.96
N ILE A 103 16.64 3.76 9.58
CA ILE A 103 16.23 3.82 8.17
C ILE A 103 16.93 5.02 7.53
N GLY A 104 17.98 4.76 6.76
CA GLY A 104 18.83 5.75 6.11
C GLY A 104 18.82 5.62 4.59
N THR A 105 20.00 5.50 4.00
CA THR A 105 20.23 5.36 2.56
C THR A 105 20.59 3.93 2.15
N ASP A 106 20.89 3.07 3.11
CA ASP A 106 21.39 1.73 2.89
C ASP A 106 20.24 0.72 2.83
N GLU A 107 20.51 -0.46 2.27
CA GLU A 107 19.57 -1.56 2.29
C GLU A 107 19.26 -2.01 3.72
N ILE A 108 18.03 -2.45 3.92
CA ILE A 108 17.56 -2.95 5.21
C ILE A 108 17.54 -4.48 5.10
N PRO A 109 18.46 -5.19 5.78
CA PRO A 109 18.58 -6.64 5.65
C PRO A 109 17.30 -7.40 6.04
N GLU A 110 16.50 -6.84 6.94
CA GLU A 110 15.22 -7.40 7.39
C GLU A 110 14.11 -7.25 6.34
N LEU A 111 14.31 -6.41 5.30
CA LEU A 111 13.36 -6.10 4.25
C LEU A 111 13.98 -6.32 2.86
N PRO A 112 14.34 -7.57 2.49
CA PRO A 112 15.09 -7.84 1.26
C PRO A 112 14.25 -7.67 -0.01
N ASP A 113 12.94 -7.81 0.07
CA ASP A 113 12.01 -7.68 -1.07
C ASP A 113 11.34 -6.31 -1.03
N LYS A 114 11.57 -5.51 -2.06
CA LYS A 114 11.03 -4.15 -2.16
C LYS A 114 9.57 -4.09 -2.61
N ASP A 115 9.04 -5.18 -3.13
CA ASP A 115 7.64 -5.30 -3.54
C ASP A 115 6.76 -5.96 -2.46
N GLN A 116 7.38 -6.47 -1.39
CA GLN A 116 6.69 -7.03 -0.22
C GLN A 116 5.74 -6.01 0.40
N LEU A 117 4.55 -6.47 0.81
CA LEU A 117 3.65 -5.65 1.60
C LEU A 117 4.25 -5.39 2.98
N ILE A 118 4.55 -4.12 3.28
CA ILE A 118 5.11 -3.67 4.55
C ILE A 118 4.08 -2.81 5.26
N MET A 119 3.61 -3.27 6.41
CA MET A 119 2.66 -2.57 7.27
C MET A 119 3.42 -1.89 8.40
N VAL A 120 3.49 -0.56 8.37
CA VAL A 120 4.38 0.24 9.22
C VAL A 120 3.59 0.90 10.34
N TYR A 121 4.08 0.76 11.58
CA TYR A 121 3.54 1.48 12.73
C TYR A 121 4.63 2.02 13.65
N CYS A 122 4.25 2.94 14.53
CA CYS A 122 5.13 3.38 15.60
C CYS A 122 4.33 3.51 16.93
N ARG A 123 4.64 4.49 17.76
CA ARG A 123 3.88 4.75 18.99
C ARG A 123 2.54 5.43 18.72
N SER A 124 2.54 6.52 17.89
CA SER A 124 1.40 7.41 17.68
C SER A 124 1.27 7.94 16.25
N GLY A 125 1.90 7.32 15.25
CA GLY A 125 1.77 7.68 13.84
C GLY A 125 2.85 8.62 13.26
N ARG A 126 3.57 9.42 14.05
CA ARG A 126 4.55 10.37 13.52
C ARG A 126 5.78 9.68 12.89
N ARG A 127 6.45 8.80 13.66
CA ARG A 127 7.65 8.09 13.18
C ARG A 127 7.33 7.10 12.05
N SER A 128 6.15 6.50 12.05
CA SER A 128 5.73 5.58 10.99
C SER A 128 5.55 6.28 9.63
N LYS A 129 5.03 7.50 9.63
CA LYS A 129 4.94 8.34 8.41
C LYS A 129 6.32 8.72 7.89
N GLU A 130 7.21 9.19 8.77
CA GLU A 130 8.62 9.48 8.42
C GLU A 130 9.35 8.25 7.87
N ALA A 131 9.14 7.08 8.49
CA ALA A 131 9.73 5.82 8.05
C ALA A 131 9.16 5.39 6.68
N ALA A 132 7.84 5.49 6.47
CA ALA A 132 7.22 5.17 5.20
C ALA A 132 7.77 6.03 4.05
N GLU A 133 7.96 7.33 4.27
CA GLU A 133 8.59 8.23 3.28
C GLU A 133 10.03 7.83 2.95
N LYS A 134 10.81 7.39 3.96
CA LYS A 134 12.17 6.90 3.77
C LYS A 134 12.19 5.59 2.97
N LEU A 135 11.29 4.64 3.30
CA LEU A 135 11.14 3.38 2.58
C LEU A 135 10.78 3.61 1.10
N VAL A 136 9.87 4.54 0.82
CA VAL A 136 9.55 4.96 -0.55
C VAL A 136 10.80 5.45 -1.28
N LYS A 137 11.61 6.30 -0.66
CA LYS A 137 12.86 6.79 -1.24
C LYS A 137 13.90 5.70 -1.46
N LEU A 138 13.87 4.64 -0.66
CA LEU A 138 14.70 3.44 -0.83
C LEU A 138 14.16 2.49 -1.91
N GLY A 139 13.02 2.81 -2.53
CA GLY A 139 12.43 2.04 -3.63
C GLY A 139 11.47 0.93 -3.21
N TYR A 140 11.00 0.90 -1.97
CA TYR A 140 9.92 0.00 -1.56
C TYR A 140 8.59 0.48 -2.17
N THR A 141 7.84 -0.43 -2.78
CA THR A 141 6.69 -0.08 -3.63
C THR A 141 5.34 -0.34 -2.95
N ASN A 142 5.29 -1.17 -1.91
CA ASN A 142 4.05 -1.63 -1.29
C ASN A 142 4.02 -1.37 0.22
N ILE A 143 3.87 -0.11 0.58
CA ILE A 143 3.93 0.36 1.97
C ILE A 143 2.56 0.83 2.43
N VAL A 144 2.16 0.37 3.60
CA VAL A 144 0.93 0.75 4.31
C VAL A 144 1.29 1.26 5.69
N GLU A 145 1.01 2.53 5.98
CA GLU A 145 1.18 3.14 7.29
C GLU A 145 -0.17 3.11 8.02
N PHE A 146 -0.22 2.61 9.27
CA PHE A 146 -1.46 2.40 10.00
C PHE A 146 -1.47 2.99 11.42
N GLY A 147 -0.62 3.98 11.67
CA GLY A 147 -0.69 4.77 12.91
C GLY A 147 0.23 4.28 14.03
N GLY A 148 -0.33 4.10 15.20
CA GLY A 148 0.45 3.83 16.40
C GLY A 148 -0.12 2.74 17.30
N ILE A 149 0.77 2.07 18.04
CA ILE A 149 0.40 1.00 18.99
C ILE A 149 -0.49 1.49 20.12
N LEU A 150 -0.60 2.80 20.34
CA LEU A 150 -1.52 3.35 21.34
C LEU A 150 -2.99 3.13 20.98
N ASP A 151 -3.28 2.99 19.69
CA ASP A 151 -4.63 2.74 19.16
C ASP A 151 -4.85 1.25 18.86
N TRP A 152 -3.85 0.40 19.09
CA TRP A 152 -3.92 -1.03 18.86
C TRP A 152 -4.81 -1.72 19.88
N THR A 153 -5.80 -2.48 19.42
CA THR A 153 -6.77 -3.19 20.27
C THR A 153 -6.54 -4.71 20.36
N GLY A 154 -5.57 -5.22 19.61
CA GLY A 154 -5.19 -6.63 19.62
C GLY A 154 -4.18 -6.96 20.71
N ASP A 155 -3.68 -8.19 20.68
CA ASP A 155 -2.66 -8.67 21.61
C ASP A 155 -1.33 -7.92 21.45
N VAL A 156 -0.59 -7.81 22.55
CA VAL A 156 0.76 -7.28 22.62
C VAL A 156 1.65 -8.32 23.24
N VAL A 157 2.74 -8.66 22.58
CA VAL A 157 3.76 -9.59 23.09
C VAL A 157 4.99 -8.82 23.53
N LYS A 158 5.74 -9.39 24.48
CA LYS A 158 7.05 -8.87 24.92
C LYS A 158 8.14 -9.75 24.36
N ARG A 159 9.26 -9.13 24.01
CA ARG A 159 10.47 -9.90 23.69
C ARG A 159 10.90 -10.69 24.92
N SER A 160 11.06 -11.98 24.79
CA SER A 160 11.60 -12.81 25.87
C SER A 160 13.13 -12.83 25.79
N ASP A 161 13.80 -12.93 26.94
CA ASP A 161 15.27 -13.00 27.02
C ASP A 161 15.85 -14.25 26.32
N ASN A 162 15.01 -15.09 25.71
CA ASN A 162 15.38 -16.34 25.02
C ASN A 162 15.37 -16.21 23.48
N ASP A 163 14.97 -15.06 22.92
CA ASP A 163 14.84 -14.88 21.47
C ASP A 163 16.19 -14.55 20.78
N ASP A 164 17.28 -14.38 21.55
CA ASP A 164 18.64 -14.05 21.05
C ASP A 164 19.59 -15.27 20.97
N LYS A 165 19.08 -16.52 20.85
CA LYS A 165 19.93 -17.71 20.73
C LYS A 165 19.82 -18.40 19.39
#